data_6762649df9df2374b6dd30d55b75bfc9
#
_entry.id   6762649df9df2374b6dd30d55b75bfc9
#
_cell.length_a   1.000
_cell.length_b   1.000
_cell.length_c   1.000
_cell.angle_alpha   90.00
_cell.angle_beta   90.00
_cell.angle_gamma   90.00
#
_symmetry.space_group_name_H-M   'P 1'
#
loop_
_entity.id
_entity.type
_entity.pdbx_description
1 polymer ?
#
loop_
_entity_poly.entity_id
_entity_poly.type
_entity_poly.pdbx_seq_one_letter_code
_entity_poly.pdbx_strand_id
1 'polypeptide(L)'
;HLSIRRQRQMCIRDRVTDERTMNVVEMVLGATVNKEIVDSIHRNGGRAIGMTGKDGQLIQARKLSGEWGANGQPDIGQVGEVSSIDTDLLSVLRESDYIPVIAPVAGGPDGQTYNINADLVAGKLAEVLQAEKLILLTNVSGLLDAEGKTLTGLSTEQVQELITSGVIHSGMLPKIQCALSAVHNGVTSAHIIDGRVSHAALLEIFSDEGIGTLISNQK
;
A
#
# COMPACT_ATOMS: atom_id res chain seq x y z
N HIS A 1 0.04 -22.06 -22.38
CA HIS A 1 -0.14 -22.61 -21.00
C HIS A 1 0.76 -21.97 -19.92
N LEU A 2 1.98 -21.55 -20.28
CA LEU A 2 2.90 -20.85 -19.36
C LEU A 2 2.47 -19.41 -19.03
N SER A 3 1.82 -18.73 -19.97
CA SER A 3 1.31 -17.35 -19.81
C SER A 3 0.15 -17.26 -18.79
N ILE A 4 -0.75 -18.23 -18.82
CA ILE A 4 -1.91 -18.29 -17.91
C ILE A 4 -1.49 -18.61 -16.45
N ARG A 5 -0.43 -19.43 -16.26
CA ARG A 5 0.13 -19.68 -14.93
C ARG A 5 0.81 -18.43 -14.35
N ARG A 6 1.54 -17.64 -15.17
CA ARG A 6 2.11 -16.35 -14.75
C ARG A 6 1.03 -15.33 -14.41
N GLN A 7 -0.07 -15.25 -15.15
CA GLN A 7 -1.19 -14.37 -14.81
C GLN A 7 -1.92 -14.80 -13.52
N ARG A 8 -2.08 -16.10 -13.26
CA ARG A 8 -2.62 -16.57 -11.99
C ARG A 8 -1.72 -16.28 -10.79
N GLN A 9 -0.40 -16.29 -10.96
CA GLN A 9 0.56 -15.90 -9.92
C GLN A 9 0.58 -14.37 -9.70
N MET A 10 0.22 -13.55 -10.70
CA MET A 10 0.06 -12.10 -10.54
C MET A 10 -1.18 -11.69 -9.72
N CYS A 11 -2.18 -12.57 -9.57
CA CYS A 11 -3.33 -12.35 -8.72
C CYS A 11 -3.12 -12.77 -7.25
N ILE A 12 -2.01 -13.43 -6.94
CA ILE A 12 -1.60 -13.71 -5.57
C ILE A 12 -0.86 -12.47 -5.07
N ARG A 13 -1.21 -11.99 -3.90
CA ARG A 13 -0.82 -10.77 -3.19
C ARG A 13 0.64 -10.33 -3.33
N ASP A 14 1.54 -11.28 -3.62
CA ASP A 14 2.98 -11.08 -3.55
C ASP A 14 3.66 -11.73 -4.74
N ARG A 15 4.56 -10.97 -5.38
CA ARG A 15 5.33 -11.46 -6.52
C ARG A 15 6.48 -12.30 -6.01
N VAL A 16 6.65 -13.51 -6.52
CA VAL A 16 7.85 -14.33 -6.28
C VAL A 16 9.10 -13.48 -6.57
N THR A 17 9.93 -13.28 -5.54
CA THR A 17 11.07 -12.38 -5.60
C THR A 17 12.33 -13.16 -5.16
N ASP A 18 13.07 -13.70 -6.13
CA ASP A 18 14.39 -14.28 -5.85
C ASP A 18 15.44 -13.17 -5.61
N GLU A 19 16.63 -13.55 -5.18
CA GLU A 19 17.71 -12.61 -4.85
C GLU A 19 18.05 -11.65 -6.02
N ARG A 20 18.09 -12.16 -7.25
CA ARG A 20 18.36 -11.33 -8.44
C ARG A 20 17.22 -10.36 -8.71
N THR A 21 15.99 -10.84 -8.59
CA THR A 21 14.80 -9.99 -8.72
C THR A 21 14.76 -8.97 -7.61
N MET A 22 15.13 -9.32 -6.37
CA MET A 22 15.17 -8.37 -5.24
C MET A 22 16.14 -7.22 -5.51
N ASN A 23 17.34 -7.51 -6.03
CA ASN A 23 18.31 -6.48 -6.40
C ASN A 23 17.74 -5.50 -7.44
N VAL A 24 17.00 -6.02 -8.44
CA VAL A 24 16.34 -5.18 -9.45
C VAL A 24 15.20 -4.35 -8.81
N VAL A 25 14.39 -4.96 -7.95
CA VAL A 25 13.32 -4.27 -7.22
C VAL A 25 13.88 -3.12 -6.39
N GLU A 26 14.94 -3.35 -5.63
CA GLU A 26 15.57 -2.32 -4.81
C GLU A 26 16.13 -1.17 -5.67
N MET A 27 16.83 -1.47 -6.76
CA MET A 27 17.33 -0.46 -7.70
C MET A 27 16.21 0.34 -8.36
N VAL A 28 15.15 -0.32 -8.83
CA VAL A 28 14.06 0.35 -9.55
C VAL A 28 13.18 1.14 -8.59
N LEU A 29 12.70 0.52 -7.51
CA LEU A 29 11.77 1.19 -6.59
C LEU A 29 12.49 2.17 -5.67
N GLY A 30 13.64 1.81 -5.12
CA GLY A 30 14.39 2.65 -4.16
C GLY A 30 15.19 3.77 -4.82
N ALA A 31 15.64 3.59 -6.07
CA ALA A 31 16.42 4.59 -6.78
C ALA A 31 15.63 5.25 -7.91
N THR A 32 15.31 4.52 -8.99
CA THR A 32 14.76 5.14 -10.21
C THR A 32 13.40 5.79 -9.94
N VAL A 33 12.39 5.00 -9.64
CA VAL A 33 11.01 5.49 -9.46
C VAL A 33 10.90 6.44 -8.28
N ASN A 34 11.57 6.12 -7.17
CA ASN A 34 11.57 6.98 -5.98
C ASN A 34 12.10 8.38 -6.29
N LYS A 35 13.24 8.48 -6.97
CA LYS A 35 13.86 9.77 -7.30
C LYS A 35 13.10 10.55 -8.38
N GLU A 36 12.43 9.87 -9.31
CA GLU A 36 11.53 10.52 -10.26
C GLU A 36 10.34 11.19 -9.54
N ILE A 37 9.77 10.54 -8.54
CA ILE A 37 8.69 11.12 -7.72
C ILE A 37 9.21 12.32 -6.92
N VAL A 38 10.36 12.19 -6.25
CA VAL A 38 11.00 13.27 -5.49
C VAL A 38 11.25 14.48 -6.38
N ASP A 39 11.82 14.26 -7.56
CA ASP A 39 12.12 15.33 -8.51
C ASP A 39 10.83 16.00 -9.03
N SER A 40 9.79 15.22 -9.26
CA SER A 40 8.47 15.76 -9.62
C SER A 40 7.89 16.66 -8.53
N ILE A 41 8.00 16.27 -7.27
CA ILE A 41 7.57 17.10 -6.13
C ILE A 41 8.38 18.40 -6.07
N HIS A 42 9.71 18.32 -6.24
CA HIS A 42 10.58 19.50 -6.23
C HIS A 42 10.25 20.48 -7.37
N ARG A 43 9.99 19.97 -8.59
CA ARG A 43 9.58 20.82 -9.73
C ARG A 43 8.28 21.58 -9.48
N ASN A 44 7.42 21.06 -8.61
CA ASN A 44 6.16 21.70 -8.22
C ASN A 44 6.28 22.49 -6.90
N GLY A 45 7.49 22.80 -6.44
CA GLY A 45 7.76 23.65 -5.28
C GLY A 45 7.68 22.96 -3.93
N GLY A 46 7.44 21.65 -3.89
CA GLY A 46 7.46 20.86 -2.66
C GLY A 46 8.90 20.49 -2.24
N ARG A 47 9.09 20.15 -0.97
CA ARG A 47 10.33 19.64 -0.42
C ARG A 47 10.17 18.16 -0.12
N ALA A 48 10.86 17.29 -0.84
CA ALA A 48 10.72 15.85 -0.67
C ALA A 48 12.05 15.16 -0.42
N ILE A 49 12.00 14.03 0.27
CA ILE A 49 13.14 13.14 0.45
C ILE A 49 12.73 11.72 0.12
N GLY A 50 13.53 11.05 -0.71
CA GLY A 50 13.27 9.67 -1.11
C GLY A 50 14.07 8.70 -0.28
N MET A 51 13.39 7.66 0.21
CA MET A 51 13.96 6.62 1.06
C MET A 51 13.31 5.26 0.81
N THR A 52 13.89 4.24 1.38
CA THR A 52 13.35 2.89 1.51
C THR A 52 13.06 2.61 2.99
N GLY A 53 12.45 1.50 3.32
CA GLY A 53 12.30 1.07 4.71
C GLY A 53 13.62 0.74 5.41
N LYS A 54 14.73 0.58 4.66
CA LYS A 54 16.08 0.32 5.23
C LYS A 54 16.71 1.58 5.82
N ASP A 55 16.36 2.76 5.27
CA ASP A 55 16.91 4.03 5.70
C ASP A 55 16.46 4.35 7.12
N GLY A 56 17.39 4.60 8.01
CA GLY A 56 17.13 4.80 9.44
C GLY A 56 16.43 3.61 10.12
N GLN A 57 16.45 2.42 9.51
CA GLN A 57 15.69 1.25 9.97
C GLN A 57 14.18 1.53 10.12
N LEU A 58 13.67 2.44 9.30
CA LEU A 58 12.28 2.90 9.32
C LEU A 58 11.27 1.74 9.32
N ILE A 59 11.51 0.71 8.47
CA ILE A 59 10.66 -0.47 8.39
C ILE A 59 11.52 -1.71 8.61
N GLN A 60 11.19 -2.50 9.62
CA GLN A 60 11.73 -3.84 9.79
C GLN A 60 10.76 -4.84 9.16
N ALA A 61 11.31 -5.79 8.42
CA ALA A 61 10.55 -6.84 7.75
C ALA A 61 10.93 -8.22 8.27
N ARG A 62 10.07 -9.17 8.04
CA ARG A 62 10.36 -10.61 8.14
C ARG A 62 9.82 -11.31 6.92
N LYS A 63 10.32 -12.50 6.61
CA LYS A 63 9.78 -13.31 5.51
C LYS A 63 8.28 -13.50 5.72
N LEU A 64 7.50 -13.32 4.65
CA LEU A 64 6.05 -13.50 4.69
C LEU A 64 5.72 -14.90 5.22
N SER A 65 4.93 -14.95 6.29
CA SER A 65 4.49 -16.18 6.92
C SER A 65 3.49 -16.93 6.04
N GLY A 66 3.60 -18.28 5.98
CA GLY A 66 2.72 -19.12 5.18
C GLY A 66 3.37 -20.47 4.85
N GLU A 67 2.65 -21.36 4.18
CA GLU A 67 3.14 -22.68 3.75
C GLU A 67 3.96 -22.59 2.43
N TRP A 68 4.68 -21.49 2.22
CA TRP A 68 5.47 -21.24 1.03
C TRP A 68 6.71 -22.16 1.00
N GLY A 69 6.96 -22.80 -0.13
CA GLY A 69 8.06 -23.76 -0.29
C GLY A 69 7.79 -25.16 0.28
N ALA A 70 6.67 -25.36 0.99
CA ALA A 70 6.24 -26.65 1.51
C ALA A 70 4.99 -27.16 0.76
N ASN A 71 4.70 -28.46 0.86
CA ASN A 71 3.50 -29.10 0.29
C ASN A 71 3.24 -28.78 -1.21
N GLY A 72 4.32 -28.55 -2.01
CA GLY A 72 4.21 -28.22 -3.43
C GLY A 72 3.83 -26.77 -3.73
N GLN A 73 3.75 -25.91 -2.72
CA GLN A 73 3.64 -24.46 -2.90
C GLN A 73 5.00 -23.88 -3.33
N PRO A 74 5.04 -22.92 -4.28
CA PRO A 74 6.29 -22.29 -4.70
C PRO A 74 6.91 -21.51 -3.54
N ASP A 75 8.24 -21.55 -3.42
CA ASP A 75 8.95 -20.57 -2.58
C ASP A 75 8.78 -19.18 -3.20
N ILE A 76 8.30 -18.24 -2.42
CA ILE A 76 8.09 -16.84 -2.84
C ILE A 76 9.36 -15.99 -2.72
N GLY A 77 10.46 -16.56 -2.20
CA GLY A 77 11.75 -15.89 -2.07
C GLY A 77 11.73 -14.76 -1.03
N GLN A 78 12.24 -13.59 -1.40
CA GLN A 78 12.40 -12.41 -0.54
C GLN A 78 11.14 -11.52 -0.53
N VAL A 79 9.98 -12.14 -0.37
CA VAL A 79 8.72 -11.45 -0.09
C VAL A 79 8.53 -11.35 1.42
N GLY A 80 8.28 -10.15 1.90
CA GLY A 80 8.19 -9.86 3.33
C GLY A 80 6.87 -9.28 3.78
N GLU A 81 6.71 -9.26 5.07
CA GLU A 81 5.67 -8.52 5.79
C GLU A 81 6.32 -7.58 6.81
N VAL A 82 5.65 -6.47 7.11
CA VAL A 82 6.11 -5.50 8.11
C VAL A 82 6.08 -6.14 9.49
N SER A 83 7.20 -6.14 10.19
CA SER A 83 7.30 -6.59 11.59
C SER A 83 7.22 -5.43 12.57
N SER A 84 7.87 -4.30 12.27
CA SER A 84 7.79 -3.06 13.06
C SER A 84 8.13 -1.86 12.19
N ILE A 85 7.69 -0.68 12.65
CA ILE A 85 8.02 0.62 12.06
C ILE A 85 8.56 1.51 13.17
N ASP A 86 9.70 2.15 12.89
CA ASP A 86 10.28 3.22 13.71
C ASP A 86 9.96 4.57 13.08
N THR A 87 9.26 5.43 13.79
CA THR A 87 8.78 6.72 13.26
C THR A 87 9.71 7.90 13.56
N ASP A 88 10.83 7.70 14.22
CA ASP A 88 11.72 8.79 14.65
C ASP A 88 12.19 9.61 13.45
N LEU A 89 12.65 8.94 12.38
CA LEU A 89 13.06 9.60 11.15
C LEU A 89 11.92 10.39 10.50
N LEU A 90 10.70 9.85 10.48
CA LEU A 90 9.54 10.54 9.90
C LEU A 90 9.15 11.77 10.72
N SER A 91 9.32 11.72 12.04
CA SER A 91 9.07 12.86 12.93
C SER A 91 10.04 14.01 12.63
N VAL A 92 11.33 13.73 12.47
CA VAL A 92 12.34 14.74 12.08
C VAL A 92 12.03 15.37 10.72
N LEU A 93 11.65 14.54 9.74
CA LEU A 93 11.30 15.02 8.40
C LEU A 93 10.06 15.91 8.41
N ARG A 94 9.04 15.54 9.18
CA ARG A 94 7.82 16.33 9.35
C ARG A 94 8.10 17.69 10.00
N GLU A 95 8.92 17.72 11.06
CA GLU A 95 9.30 18.97 11.73
C GLU A 95 10.09 19.90 10.79
N SER A 96 10.75 19.34 9.77
CA SER A 96 11.51 20.09 8.77
C SER A 96 10.75 20.34 7.47
N ASP A 97 9.43 20.10 7.42
CA ASP A 97 8.53 20.27 6.27
C ASP A 97 9.00 19.47 5.03
N TYR A 98 9.56 18.28 5.23
CA TYR A 98 9.85 17.36 4.13
C TYR A 98 8.75 16.33 3.94
N ILE A 99 8.43 16.08 2.66
CA ILE A 99 7.53 15.01 2.22
C ILE A 99 8.36 13.74 2.06
N PRO A 100 8.18 12.70 2.90
CA PRO A 100 8.87 11.43 2.72
C PRO A 100 8.25 10.63 1.58
N VAL A 101 9.08 10.20 0.62
CA VAL A 101 8.69 9.28 -0.46
C VAL A 101 9.33 7.94 -0.16
N ILE A 102 8.54 6.96 0.26
CA ILE A 102 9.01 5.69 0.83
C ILE A 102 8.76 4.55 -0.15
N ALA A 103 9.82 3.88 -0.59
CA ALA A 103 9.71 2.65 -1.35
C ALA A 103 9.48 1.45 -0.41
N PRO A 104 8.62 0.47 -0.77
CA PRO A 104 8.23 -0.64 0.09
C PRO A 104 9.27 -1.77 0.08
N VAL A 105 10.51 -1.42 0.38
CA VAL A 105 11.68 -2.31 0.47
C VAL A 105 12.27 -2.15 1.86
N ALA A 106 12.45 -3.24 2.60
CA ALA A 106 12.90 -3.19 3.99
C ALA A 106 13.91 -4.30 4.31
N GLY A 107 14.70 -4.08 5.35
CA GLY A 107 15.63 -5.07 5.89
C GLY A 107 14.98 -5.96 6.95
N GLY A 108 15.45 -7.20 7.04
CA GLY A 108 15.08 -8.11 8.12
C GLY A 108 16.24 -8.34 9.10
N PRO A 109 15.95 -8.88 10.30
CA PRO A 109 16.96 -9.21 11.30
C PRO A 109 17.90 -10.33 10.86
N ASP A 110 17.55 -11.07 9.82
CA ASP A 110 18.35 -12.09 9.16
C ASP A 110 19.36 -11.51 8.15
N GLY A 111 19.42 -10.19 8.01
CA GLY A 111 20.27 -9.48 7.03
C GLY A 111 19.75 -9.53 5.60
N GLN A 112 18.56 -10.09 5.36
CA GLN A 112 17.96 -10.12 4.04
C GLN A 112 17.19 -8.84 3.75
N THR A 113 17.05 -8.51 2.46
CA THR A 113 16.17 -7.44 1.98
C THR A 113 14.87 -8.05 1.49
N TYR A 114 13.76 -7.43 1.82
CA TYR A 114 12.43 -7.91 1.48
C TYR A 114 11.65 -6.91 0.64
N ASN A 115 10.98 -7.42 -0.39
CA ASN A 115 9.94 -6.71 -1.13
C ASN A 115 8.62 -6.86 -0.38
N ILE A 116 7.98 -5.75 -0.04
CA ILE A 116 6.73 -5.75 0.72
C ILE A 116 5.62 -5.15 -0.15
N ASN A 117 4.41 -5.61 0.03
CA ASN A 117 3.26 -5.01 -0.64
C ASN A 117 3.08 -3.54 -0.20
N ALA A 118 3.06 -2.61 -1.16
CA ALA A 118 3.01 -1.18 -0.90
C ALA A 118 1.75 -0.74 -0.13
N ASP A 119 0.59 -1.37 -0.39
CA ASP A 119 -0.65 -1.05 0.32
C ASP A 119 -0.52 -1.43 1.80
N LEU A 120 0.11 -2.59 2.10
CA LEU A 120 0.34 -3.03 3.48
C LEU A 120 1.32 -2.11 4.21
N VAL A 121 2.38 -1.67 3.55
CA VAL A 121 3.32 -0.68 4.11
C VAL A 121 2.61 0.63 4.41
N ALA A 122 1.84 1.15 3.45
CA ALA A 122 1.08 2.39 3.61
C ALA A 122 0.06 2.31 4.75
N GLY A 123 -0.68 1.19 4.84
CA GLY A 123 -1.61 0.94 5.93
C GLY A 123 -0.92 0.91 7.29
N LYS A 124 0.19 0.18 7.41
CA LYS A 124 0.95 0.11 8.67
C LYS A 124 1.58 1.44 9.07
N LEU A 125 2.09 2.20 8.12
CA LEU A 125 2.57 3.56 8.36
C LEU A 125 1.42 4.46 8.86
N ALA A 126 0.26 4.41 8.21
CA ALA A 126 -0.91 5.19 8.61
C ALA A 126 -1.39 4.82 10.03
N GLU A 127 -1.41 3.52 10.37
CA GLU A 127 -1.76 3.03 11.72
C GLU A 127 -0.80 3.59 12.78
N VAL A 128 0.53 3.44 12.59
CA VAL A 128 1.52 3.86 13.59
C VAL A 128 1.57 5.38 13.74
N LEU A 129 1.39 6.11 12.64
CA LEU A 129 1.34 7.58 12.64
C LEU A 129 -0.01 8.14 13.12
N GLN A 130 -1.01 7.29 13.36
CA GLN A 130 -2.39 7.70 13.63
C GLN A 130 -2.86 8.74 12.61
N ALA A 131 -2.69 8.39 11.33
CA ALA A 131 -2.94 9.31 10.24
C ALA A 131 -4.42 9.71 10.17
N GLU A 132 -4.69 10.93 9.78
CA GLU A 132 -6.06 11.39 9.53
C GLU A 132 -6.68 10.67 8.33
N LYS A 133 -5.89 10.49 7.27
CA LYS A 133 -6.34 9.87 6.01
C LYS A 133 -5.31 8.91 5.46
N LEU A 134 -5.76 7.74 5.01
CA LEU A 134 -5.02 6.82 4.16
C LEU A 134 -5.63 6.86 2.76
N ILE A 135 -4.87 7.24 1.74
CA ILE A 135 -5.34 7.28 0.36
C ILE A 135 -4.63 6.19 -0.46
N LEU A 136 -5.40 5.23 -0.95
CA LEU A 136 -4.93 4.15 -1.80
C LEU A 136 -5.33 4.42 -3.26
N LEU A 137 -4.34 4.66 -4.12
CA LEU A 137 -4.55 4.85 -5.54
C LEU A 137 -4.62 3.48 -6.24
N THR A 138 -5.60 3.33 -7.13
CA THR A 138 -5.84 2.11 -7.88
C THR A 138 -6.14 2.43 -9.35
N ASN A 139 -6.45 1.43 -10.15
CA ASN A 139 -6.87 1.57 -11.54
C ASN A 139 -8.38 1.34 -11.73
N VAL A 140 -9.15 1.45 -10.66
CA VAL A 140 -10.62 1.39 -10.67
C VAL A 140 -11.17 2.57 -9.88
N SER A 141 -12.41 2.97 -10.14
CA SER A 141 -13.03 4.14 -9.51
C SER A 141 -13.31 4.01 -8.01
N GLY A 142 -13.17 2.82 -7.46
CA GLY A 142 -13.47 2.49 -6.06
C GLY A 142 -14.19 1.14 -5.95
N LEU A 143 -14.89 0.95 -4.86
CA LEU A 143 -15.82 -0.16 -4.68
C LEU A 143 -17.07 0.09 -5.53
N LEU A 144 -17.48 -0.92 -6.28
CA LEU A 144 -18.67 -0.84 -7.13
C LEU A 144 -19.78 -1.70 -6.51
N ASP A 145 -21.02 -1.22 -6.63
CA ASP A 145 -22.22 -2.03 -6.38
C ASP A 145 -22.48 -3.02 -7.53
N ALA A 146 -23.58 -3.77 -7.43
CA ALA A 146 -23.99 -4.76 -8.44
C ALA A 146 -24.32 -4.11 -9.81
N GLU A 147 -24.68 -2.84 -9.81
CA GLU A 147 -25.01 -2.04 -10.98
C GLU A 147 -23.80 -1.33 -11.58
N GLY A 148 -22.60 -1.46 -10.94
CA GLY A 148 -21.35 -0.84 -11.39
C GLY A 148 -21.19 0.63 -10.97
N LYS A 149 -21.98 1.12 -10.05
CA LYS A 149 -21.87 2.47 -9.48
C LYS A 149 -20.87 2.47 -8.31
N THR A 150 -20.03 3.48 -8.23
CA THR A 150 -19.08 3.63 -7.13
C THR A 150 -19.82 3.90 -5.81
N LEU A 151 -19.49 3.08 -4.81
CA LEU A 151 -19.98 3.23 -3.45
C LEU A 151 -19.07 4.21 -2.68
N THR A 152 -19.67 5.18 -2.01
CA THR A 152 -18.97 6.19 -1.22
C THR A 152 -19.50 6.21 0.22
N GLY A 153 -18.71 6.66 1.18
CA GLY A 153 -19.15 6.89 2.56
C GLY A 153 -19.60 5.61 3.28
N LEU A 154 -18.82 4.55 3.18
CA LEU A 154 -19.11 3.26 3.80
C LEU A 154 -18.58 3.18 5.22
N SER A 155 -19.38 2.58 6.13
CA SER A 155 -18.86 2.13 7.42
C SER A 155 -18.07 0.82 7.28
N THR A 156 -17.24 0.52 8.27
CA THR A 156 -16.47 -0.74 8.31
C THR A 156 -17.38 -1.97 8.28
N GLU A 157 -18.57 -1.91 8.92
CA GLU A 157 -19.58 -2.98 8.93
C GLU A 157 -20.16 -3.19 7.54
N GLN A 158 -20.55 -2.12 6.85
CA GLN A 158 -21.09 -2.19 5.49
C GLN A 158 -20.08 -2.81 4.51
N VAL A 159 -18.81 -2.44 4.62
CA VAL A 159 -17.74 -3.06 3.81
C VAL A 159 -17.61 -4.55 4.11
N GLN A 160 -17.70 -4.95 5.38
CA GLN A 160 -17.63 -6.36 5.78
C GLN A 160 -18.83 -7.17 5.24
N GLU A 161 -20.03 -6.58 5.20
CA GLU A 161 -21.20 -7.17 4.57
C GLU A 161 -21.02 -7.36 3.06
N LEU A 162 -20.45 -6.37 2.37
CA LEU A 162 -20.15 -6.44 0.93
C LEU A 162 -19.11 -7.53 0.61
N ILE A 163 -18.13 -7.75 1.50
CA ILE A 163 -17.19 -8.88 1.39
C ILE A 163 -17.93 -10.21 1.54
N THR A 164 -18.76 -10.32 2.57
CA THR A 164 -19.47 -11.57 2.89
C THR A 164 -20.49 -11.95 1.83
N SER A 165 -21.16 -10.97 1.24
CA SER A 165 -22.13 -11.16 0.14
C SER A 165 -21.48 -11.46 -1.22
N GLY A 166 -20.13 -11.36 -1.31
CA GLY A 166 -19.40 -11.67 -2.54
C GLY A 166 -19.49 -10.59 -3.62
N VAL A 167 -20.00 -9.40 -3.31
CA VAL A 167 -20.04 -8.24 -4.23
C VAL A 167 -18.62 -7.77 -4.53
N ILE A 168 -17.72 -7.86 -3.54
CA ILE A 168 -16.33 -7.46 -3.69
C ILE A 168 -15.51 -8.60 -4.30
N HIS A 169 -14.95 -8.35 -5.49
CA HIS A 169 -14.17 -9.33 -6.22
C HIS A 169 -12.72 -9.46 -5.70
N SER A 170 -12.11 -10.61 -5.92
CA SER A 170 -10.82 -11.05 -5.37
C SER A 170 -9.65 -10.05 -5.55
N GLY A 171 -9.61 -9.29 -6.63
CA GLY A 171 -8.54 -8.31 -6.89
C GLY A 171 -8.53 -7.09 -5.97
N MET A 172 -9.69 -6.69 -5.44
CA MET A 172 -9.84 -5.55 -4.53
C MET A 172 -9.70 -5.93 -3.06
N LEU A 173 -9.92 -7.19 -2.70
CA LEU A 173 -9.87 -7.66 -1.31
C LEU A 173 -8.64 -7.23 -0.53
N PRO A 174 -7.39 -7.31 -1.07
CA PRO A 174 -6.21 -6.88 -0.34
C PRO A 174 -6.21 -5.39 0.04
N LYS A 175 -6.66 -4.52 -0.89
CA LYS A 175 -6.73 -3.07 -0.63
C LYS A 175 -7.80 -2.74 0.39
N ILE A 176 -8.95 -3.40 0.27
CA ILE A 176 -10.07 -3.21 1.21
C ILE A 176 -9.68 -3.69 2.61
N GLN A 177 -9.05 -4.86 2.71
CA GLN A 177 -8.56 -5.36 3.99
C GLN A 177 -7.52 -4.43 4.61
N CYS A 178 -6.62 -3.85 3.80
CA CYS A 178 -5.69 -2.83 4.26
C CYS A 178 -6.43 -1.59 4.78
N ALA A 179 -7.41 -1.08 4.04
CA ALA A 179 -8.22 0.07 4.45
C ALA A 179 -9.00 -0.19 5.74
N LEU A 180 -9.67 -1.35 5.84
CA LEU A 180 -10.39 -1.76 7.06
C LEU A 180 -9.46 -1.89 8.26
N SER A 181 -8.28 -2.54 8.09
CA SER A 181 -7.29 -2.66 9.16
C SER A 181 -6.82 -1.30 9.63
N ALA A 182 -6.50 -0.39 8.71
CA ALA A 182 -6.05 0.95 9.05
C ALA A 182 -7.10 1.72 9.85
N VAL A 183 -8.36 1.72 9.41
CA VAL A 183 -9.46 2.40 10.11
C VAL A 183 -9.73 1.76 11.47
N HIS A 184 -9.71 0.43 11.56
CA HIS A 184 -9.90 -0.29 12.82
C HIS A 184 -8.79 0.02 13.85
N ASN A 185 -7.56 0.28 13.38
CA ASN A 185 -6.40 0.58 14.21
C ASN A 185 -6.16 2.11 14.41
N GLY A 186 -7.16 2.95 14.16
CA GLY A 186 -7.15 4.34 14.59
C GLY A 186 -6.93 5.38 13.48
N VAL A 187 -6.76 4.98 12.22
CA VAL A 187 -6.81 5.93 11.10
C VAL A 187 -8.24 6.44 10.96
N THR A 188 -8.43 7.75 10.85
CA THR A 188 -9.78 8.36 10.85
C THR A 188 -10.58 7.92 9.62
N SER A 189 -9.94 7.89 8.45
CA SER A 189 -10.58 7.43 7.20
C SER A 189 -9.58 6.81 6.23
N ALA A 190 -10.06 5.87 5.42
CA ALA A 190 -9.33 5.31 4.29
C ALA A 190 -10.10 5.55 3.00
N HIS A 191 -9.38 5.96 1.95
CA HIS A 191 -9.95 6.32 0.66
C HIS A 191 -9.34 5.43 -0.42
N ILE A 192 -10.17 4.88 -1.30
CA ILE A 192 -9.74 4.10 -2.47
C ILE A 192 -10.19 4.85 -3.70
N ILE A 193 -9.24 5.36 -4.48
CA ILE A 193 -9.50 6.26 -5.61
C ILE A 193 -8.81 5.81 -6.89
N ASP A 194 -9.35 6.22 -8.04
CA ASP A 194 -8.72 5.97 -9.35
C ASP A 194 -7.55 6.93 -9.60
N GLY A 195 -6.34 6.40 -9.51
CA GLY A 195 -5.12 7.17 -9.75
C GLY A 195 -4.90 7.61 -11.20
N ARG A 196 -5.74 7.16 -12.16
CA ARG A 196 -5.70 7.60 -13.56
C ARG A 196 -6.47 8.91 -13.78
N VAL A 197 -7.33 9.28 -12.84
CA VAL A 197 -8.04 10.57 -12.89
C VAL A 197 -7.04 11.68 -12.59
N SER A 198 -7.04 12.71 -13.45
CA SER A 198 -6.17 13.87 -13.25
C SER A 198 -6.52 14.57 -11.94
N HIS A 199 -5.50 14.85 -11.12
CA HIS A 199 -5.68 15.48 -9.79
C HIS A 199 -6.55 14.69 -8.81
N ALA A 200 -6.63 13.37 -8.95
CA ALA A 200 -7.49 12.49 -8.15
C ALA A 200 -7.38 12.75 -6.63
N ALA A 201 -6.16 12.82 -6.10
CA ALA A 201 -5.94 13.07 -4.68
C ALA A 201 -6.46 14.45 -4.22
N LEU A 202 -6.30 15.48 -5.05
CA LEU A 202 -6.83 16.83 -4.75
C LEU A 202 -8.35 16.84 -4.77
N LEU A 203 -8.97 16.20 -5.76
CA LEU A 203 -10.42 16.08 -5.85
C LEU A 203 -10.99 15.35 -4.63
N GLU A 204 -10.35 14.25 -4.20
CA GLU A 204 -10.78 13.49 -3.02
C GLU A 204 -10.63 14.27 -1.70
N ILE A 205 -9.60 15.10 -1.58
CA ILE A 205 -9.33 15.83 -0.32
C ILE A 205 -10.16 17.11 -0.23
N PHE A 206 -10.38 17.82 -1.34
CA PHE A 206 -10.93 19.17 -1.36
C PHE A 206 -12.34 19.28 -1.93
N SER A 207 -12.96 18.20 -2.43
CA SER A 207 -14.38 18.22 -2.82
C SER A 207 -15.26 17.53 -1.77
N ASP A 208 -16.47 18.01 -1.61
CA ASP A 208 -17.43 17.48 -0.63
C ASP A 208 -17.94 16.08 -1.02
N GLU A 209 -18.01 15.78 -2.31
CA GLU A 209 -18.53 14.50 -2.81
C GLU A 209 -17.46 13.41 -2.92
N GLY A 210 -16.16 13.79 -3.01
CA GLY A 210 -15.07 12.87 -3.32
C GLY A 210 -15.20 12.25 -4.72
N ILE A 211 -14.25 11.40 -5.10
CA ILE A 211 -14.26 10.70 -6.40
C ILE A 211 -14.14 9.18 -6.26
N GLY A 212 -14.00 8.68 -5.06
CA GLY A 212 -13.74 7.29 -4.76
C GLY A 212 -14.61 6.71 -3.65
N THR A 213 -14.11 5.66 -3.04
CA THR A 213 -14.73 5.05 -1.87
C THR A 213 -14.06 5.54 -0.59
N LEU A 214 -14.83 6.19 0.24
CA LEU A 214 -14.46 6.53 1.62
C LEU A 214 -14.89 5.41 2.56
N ILE A 215 -14.01 4.97 3.44
CA ILE A 215 -14.27 4.01 4.52
C ILE A 215 -13.89 4.67 5.86
N SER A 216 -14.83 4.69 6.82
CA SER A 216 -14.58 5.25 8.15
C SER A 216 -15.37 4.51 9.23
N ASN A 217 -15.00 4.71 10.50
CA ASN A 217 -15.76 4.20 11.65
C ASN A 217 -16.95 5.10 12.03
N GLN A 218 -17.13 6.23 11.36
CA GLN A 218 -18.25 7.13 11.66
C GLN A 218 -19.52 6.63 10.98
N LYS A 219 -20.59 6.58 11.77
CA LYS A 219 -21.96 6.36 11.29
C LYS A 219 -22.50 7.61 10.64
#